data_de1438f183aaa282dcbd9d7664b7862a
#
_entry.id   de1438f183aaa282dcbd9d7664b7862a
#
_cell.length_a   1.000
_cell.length_b   1.000
_cell.length_c   1.000
_cell.angle_alpha   90.00
_cell.angle_beta   90.00
_cell.angle_gamma   90.00
#
_symmetry.space_group_name_H-M   'P 1'
#
loop_
_entity.id
_entity.type
_entity.pdbx_description
1 polymer ?
#
loop_
_entity_poly.entity_id
_entity_poly.type
_entity_poly.pdbx_seq_one_letter_code
_entity_poly.pdbx_strand_id
1 'polypeptide(L)'
;TQASETDQETQWADPPQSTPETGRPDPAVPTPPQDPATPETAQTGEHLEGYSLSLGETVTIYFYVTLPENTPQDAAMQFTLPDFTVTQVAVADAKQVKVNGKSCTAFPCQVAAKQLTDDIEARMVVNGKYGPVYTYTVKDYLNYLLEHDYPQQAKELAGTLLVYGGKAQLYFGYRTDALAGTAEPNSTANWGSYQFESSGTQTDDYYGSSLLLEPVIQIRHYFMVPDGAECTFTFAWNAGEPETELQPVDTNTRFDGKKVYYVVTPAIAFRCADAMPVVAMRQNGADLCILRYGVFSYGDMVRALAAVDESQLPLLNL
;
A
#
# COMPACT_ATOMS: atom_id res chain seq x y z
N THR A 1 -28.17 -11.26 -17.51
CA THR A 1 -26.85 -11.85 -17.83
C THR A 1 -25.87 -11.10 -16.96
N GLN A 2 -25.52 -11.72 -15.82
CA GLN A 2 -24.53 -11.23 -14.88
C GLN A 2 -23.15 -11.35 -15.54
N ALA A 3 -22.46 -10.22 -15.69
CA ALA A 3 -21.04 -10.21 -15.93
C ALA A 3 -20.35 -10.42 -14.57
N SER A 4 -19.63 -11.51 -14.41
CA SER A 4 -18.77 -11.75 -13.27
C SER A 4 -17.57 -10.80 -13.39
N GLU A 5 -17.44 -9.86 -12.46
CA GLU A 5 -16.19 -9.18 -12.19
C GLU A 5 -15.17 -10.22 -11.74
N THR A 6 -14.22 -10.47 -12.60
CA THR A 6 -13.01 -11.21 -12.26
C THR A 6 -12.08 -10.18 -11.65
N ASP A 7 -11.90 -10.23 -10.32
CA ASP A 7 -10.79 -9.62 -9.62
C ASP A 7 -9.50 -10.12 -10.28
N GLN A 8 -8.92 -9.29 -11.14
CA GLN A 8 -7.53 -9.47 -11.56
C GLN A 8 -6.64 -8.90 -10.47
N GLU A 9 -6.50 -9.66 -9.36
CA GLU A 9 -5.30 -9.56 -8.55
C GLU A 9 -4.12 -9.79 -9.48
N THR A 10 -3.31 -8.76 -9.70
CA THR A 10 -2.02 -8.93 -10.37
C THR A 10 -1.11 -9.67 -9.40
N GLN A 11 -1.33 -10.96 -9.30
CA GLN A 11 -0.46 -11.90 -8.60
C GLN A 11 0.81 -12.04 -9.42
N TRP A 12 1.82 -11.28 -9.11
CA TRP A 12 3.20 -11.59 -9.48
C TRP A 12 3.70 -12.67 -8.52
N ALA A 13 3.03 -13.79 -8.52
CA ALA A 13 3.43 -14.98 -7.81
C ALA A 13 3.73 -16.04 -8.86
N ASP A 14 4.79 -16.73 -8.64
CA ASP A 14 5.40 -17.84 -9.33
C ASP A 14 6.32 -17.48 -10.51
N PRO A 15 7.60 -17.79 -10.34
CA PRO A 15 8.49 -17.89 -11.49
C PRO A 15 7.92 -18.99 -12.43
N PRO A 16 7.97 -18.78 -13.76
CA PRO A 16 7.60 -19.81 -14.69
C PRO A 16 8.43 -21.06 -14.38
N GLN A 17 7.76 -22.21 -14.21
CA GLN A 17 8.41 -23.48 -14.02
C GLN A 17 9.36 -23.71 -15.20
N SER A 18 10.67 -23.58 -14.94
CA SER A 18 11.68 -24.08 -15.85
C SER A 18 11.57 -25.61 -15.86
N THR A 19 11.33 -26.17 -17.04
CA THR A 19 11.54 -27.60 -17.31
C THR A 19 12.91 -28.02 -16.79
N PRO A 20 13.04 -29.18 -16.15
CA PRO A 20 14.31 -29.60 -15.56
C PRO A 20 15.36 -29.81 -16.63
N GLU A 21 16.28 -28.87 -16.77
CA GLU A 21 17.54 -29.09 -17.43
C GLU A 21 18.44 -29.89 -16.46
N THR A 22 18.64 -31.14 -16.77
CA THR A 22 19.50 -32.05 -16.03
C THR A 22 20.93 -31.52 -16.05
N GLY A 23 21.45 -31.05 -14.91
CA GLY A 23 22.88 -30.93 -14.71
C GLY A 23 23.46 -29.63 -14.14
N ARG A 24 22.64 -28.76 -13.54
CA ARG A 24 23.18 -27.60 -12.81
C ARG A 24 22.80 -27.73 -11.32
N PRO A 25 23.76 -27.62 -10.37
CA PRO A 25 23.43 -27.61 -8.96
C PRO A 25 22.59 -26.35 -8.66
N ASP A 26 21.48 -26.55 -7.94
CA ASP A 26 20.64 -25.47 -7.42
C ASP A 26 21.53 -24.40 -6.74
N PRO A 27 21.29 -23.10 -7.01
CA PRO A 27 21.93 -22.08 -6.21
C PRO A 27 21.45 -22.23 -4.78
N ALA A 28 22.38 -22.46 -3.87
CA ALA A 28 22.11 -22.60 -2.45
C ALA A 28 21.35 -21.34 -1.96
N VAL A 29 20.13 -21.54 -1.47
CA VAL A 29 19.42 -20.54 -0.69
C VAL A 29 20.35 -20.11 0.44
N PRO A 30 20.65 -18.81 0.60
CA PRO A 30 21.52 -18.37 1.68
C PRO A 30 20.94 -18.77 3.02
N THR A 31 21.68 -19.59 3.76
CA THR A 31 21.33 -19.93 5.14
C THR A 31 21.48 -18.66 5.98
N PRO A 32 20.47 -18.23 6.73
CA PRO A 32 20.59 -17.07 7.60
C PRO A 32 21.71 -17.24 8.62
N PRO A 33 22.45 -16.18 8.99
CA PRO A 33 23.43 -16.24 10.05
C PRO A 33 22.76 -16.64 11.36
N GLN A 34 23.31 -17.60 12.09
CA GLN A 34 22.86 -17.98 13.41
C GLN A 34 23.25 -16.90 14.42
N ASP A 35 22.25 -16.29 15.04
CA ASP A 35 22.40 -15.29 16.10
C ASP A 35 22.68 -15.96 17.47
N PRO A 36 23.51 -15.36 18.34
CA PRO A 36 23.83 -15.93 19.64
C PRO A 36 22.73 -15.72 20.67
N ALA A 37 22.30 -16.81 21.30
CA ALA A 37 21.52 -16.90 22.54
C ALA A 37 20.10 -16.29 22.52
N THR A 38 19.20 -16.95 21.82
CA THR A 38 17.75 -16.73 21.94
C THR A 38 17.15 -17.59 23.06
N PRO A 39 16.15 -17.09 23.85
CA PRO A 39 15.42 -17.91 24.82
C PRO A 39 14.78 -19.11 24.13
N GLU A 40 14.69 -20.25 24.82
CA GLU A 40 14.18 -21.53 24.32
C GLU A 40 12.98 -21.34 23.37
N THR A 41 13.26 -21.41 22.08
CA THR A 41 12.25 -21.36 21.02
C THR A 41 11.51 -22.69 21.06
N ALA A 42 10.23 -22.68 21.38
CA ALA A 42 9.41 -23.87 21.29
C ALA A 42 9.41 -24.30 19.81
N GLN A 43 9.68 -25.59 19.55
CA GLN A 43 9.48 -26.13 18.20
C GLN A 43 7.96 -26.18 17.93
N THR A 44 7.45 -25.18 17.25
CA THR A 44 6.06 -25.09 16.82
C THR A 44 5.82 -25.90 15.54
N GLY A 45 6.91 -26.38 14.93
CA GLY A 45 6.88 -27.33 13.80
C GLY A 45 6.57 -26.71 12.45
N GLU A 46 6.49 -25.39 12.37
CA GLU A 46 6.33 -24.66 11.11
C GLU A 46 7.65 -24.60 10.32
N HIS A 47 7.52 -24.44 9.02
CA HIS A 47 8.66 -24.21 8.11
C HIS A 47 8.35 -23.13 7.11
N LEU A 48 9.22 -22.11 7.01
CA LEU A 48 9.13 -21.08 6.01
C LEU A 48 9.57 -21.60 4.65
N GLU A 49 8.69 -21.48 3.64
CA GLU A 49 8.93 -21.96 2.27
C GLU A 49 9.34 -20.84 1.31
N GLY A 50 9.08 -19.57 1.68
CA GLY A 50 9.46 -18.42 0.85
C GLY A 50 8.59 -17.19 1.08
N TYR A 51 8.74 -16.24 0.17
CA TYR A 51 8.09 -14.94 0.20
C TYR A 51 7.51 -14.57 -1.15
N SER A 52 6.50 -13.70 -1.16
CA SER A 52 6.09 -12.96 -2.35
C SER A 52 5.67 -11.54 -1.98
N LEU A 53 5.61 -10.66 -2.98
CA LEU A 53 5.18 -9.27 -2.82
C LEU A 53 3.93 -9.04 -3.64
N SER A 54 2.93 -8.43 -3.03
CA SER A 54 1.74 -7.90 -3.71
C SER A 54 1.76 -6.38 -3.64
N LEU A 55 1.47 -5.75 -4.79
CA LEU A 55 1.41 -4.31 -4.96
C LEU A 55 -0.01 -3.94 -5.40
N GLY A 56 -0.97 -4.05 -4.49
CA GLY A 56 -2.33 -3.59 -4.67
C GLY A 56 -2.54 -2.20 -4.05
N GLU A 57 -3.49 -2.11 -3.15
CA GLU A 57 -3.73 -0.90 -2.36
C GLU A 57 -2.58 -0.60 -1.39
N THR A 58 -1.87 -1.65 -0.96
CA THR A 58 -0.72 -1.58 -0.06
C THR A 58 0.45 -2.36 -0.62
N VAL A 59 1.65 -2.05 -0.14
CA VAL A 59 2.81 -2.93 -0.27
C VAL A 59 2.64 -4.05 0.76
N THR A 60 2.38 -5.27 0.30
CA THR A 60 2.14 -6.42 1.18
C THR A 60 3.14 -7.53 0.86
N ILE A 61 3.96 -7.90 1.84
CA ILE A 61 4.82 -9.08 1.72
C ILE A 61 4.12 -10.27 2.37
N TYR A 62 4.09 -11.40 1.66
CA TYR A 62 3.54 -12.66 2.15
C TYR A 62 4.66 -13.58 2.60
N PHE A 63 4.48 -14.17 3.77
CA PHE A 63 5.31 -15.24 4.30
C PHE A 63 4.57 -16.56 4.08
N TYR A 64 5.16 -17.45 3.28
CA TYR A 64 4.60 -18.76 2.99
C TYR A 64 5.14 -19.80 3.96
N VAL A 65 4.26 -20.34 4.78
CA VAL A 65 4.65 -21.24 5.87
C VAL A 65 3.88 -22.55 5.76
N THR A 66 4.59 -23.67 5.79
CA THR A 66 3.96 -24.98 6.04
C THR A 66 3.72 -25.15 7.53
N LEU A 67 2.50 -25.54 7.89
CA LEU A 67 2.08 -25.73 9.27
C LEU A 67 1.82 -27.20 9.55
N PRO A 68 2.04 -27.71 10.79
CA PRO A 68 1.57 -29.02 11.22
C PRO A 68 0.05 -29.16 11.03
N GLU A 69 -0.42 -30.37 10.70
CA GLU A 69 -1.85 -30.66 10.42
C GLU A 69 -2.79 -30.30 11.58
N ASN A 70 -2.28 -30.31 12.81
CA ASN A 70 -3.04 -30.03 14.03
C ASN A 70 -2.81 -28.62 14.56
N THR A 71 -2.29 -27.68 13.74
CA THR A 71 -2.12 -26.30 14.15
C THR A 71 -3.50 -25.68 14.44
N PRO A 72 -3.71 -25.09 15.64
CA PRO A 72 -4.97 -24.45 15.99
C PRO A 72 -5.30 -23.30 15.05
N GLN A 73 -6.60 -23.07 14.78
CA GLN A 73 -7.04 -21.99 13.89
C GLN A 73 -6.83 -20.58 14.50
N ASP A 74 -6.74 -20.48 15.82
CA ASP A 74 -6.42 -19.26 16.56
C ASP A 74 -4.91 -19.03 16.72
N ALA A 75 -4.08 -19.98 16.30
CA ALA A 75 -2.65 -19.71 16.14
C ALA A 75 -2.46 -18.58 15.12
N ALA A 76 -1.45 -17.74 15.33
CA ALA A 76 -1.25 -16.57 14.50
C ALA A 76 0.23 -16.38 14.12
N MET A 77 0.47 -15.79 12.95
CA MET A 77 1.74 -15.18 12.62
C MET A 77 1.77 -13.77 13.21
N GLN A 78 2.73 -13.52 14.10
CA GLN A 78 3.00 -12.19 14.64
C GLN A 78 4.13 -11.55 13.83
N PHE A 79 3.90 -10.30 13.40
CA PHE A 79 4.89 -9.46 12.77
C PHE A 79 5.27 -8.32 13.71
N THR A 80 6.56 -8.05 13.82
CA THR A 80 7.08 -6.90 14.56
C THR A 80 7.97 -6.08 13.64
N LEU A 81 7.72 -4.78 13.59
CA LEU A 81 8.51 -3.81 12.82
C LEU A 81 9.42 -3.01 13.76
N PRO A 82 10.51 -2.39 13.26
CA PRO A 82 11.44 -1.61 14.07
C PRO A 82 10.84 -0.41 14.80
N ASP A 83 9.70 0.11 14.34
CA ASP A 83 8.93 1.16 15.01
C ASP A 83 8.06 0.64 16.16
N PHE A 84 8.25 -0.64 16.54
CA PHE A 84 7.48 -1.38 17.56
C PHE A 84 6.01 -1.62 17.17
N THR A 85 5.64 -1.42 15.92
CA THR A 85 4.34 -1.87 15.42
C THR A 85 4.30 -3.39 15.46
N VAL A 86 3.27 -3.92 16.13
CA VAL A 86 3.02 -5.37 16.21
C VAL A 86 1.66 -5.67 15.60
N THR A 87 1.64 -6.55 14.61
CA THR A 87 0.42 -7.05 13.99
C THR A 87 0.37 -8.57 14.08
N GLN A 88 -0.83 -9.14 14.05
CA GLN A 88 -1.04 -10.59 14.06
C GLN A 88 -2.07 -10.97 13.00
N VAL A 89 -1.80 -12.08 12.31
CA VAL A 89 -2.72 -12.68 11.35
C VAL A 89 -2.99 -14.11 11.79
N ALA A 90 -4.24 -14.41 12.14
CA ALA A 90 -4.63 -15.75 12.53
C ALA A 90 -4.57 -16.74 11.36
N VAL A 91 -4.31 -18.02 11.63
CA VAL A 91 -4.33 -19.07 10.62
C VAL A 91 -5.69 -19.13 9.90
N ALA A 92 -6.77 -18.88 10.65
CA ALA A 92 -8.13 -18.83 10.09
C ALA A 92 -8.36 -17.71 9.07
N ASP A 93 -7.61 -16.61 9.19
CA ASP A 93 -7.73 -15.44 8.32
C ASP A 93 -6.72 -15.45 7.17
N ALA A 94 -5.75 -16.36 7.21
CA ALA A 94 -4.70 -16.48 6.21
C ALA A 94 -5.13 -17.37 5.02
N LYS A 95 -4.67 -17.04 3.83
CA LYS A 95 -4.98 -17.79 2.60
C LYS A 95 -4.19 -19.10 2.54
N GLN A 96 -4.84 -20.19 2.10
CA GLN A 96 -4.14 -21.44 1.77
C GLN A 96 -3.73 -21.41 0.30
N VAL A 97 -2.45 -21.68 0.04
CA VAL A 97 -1.85 -21.63 -1.30
C VAL A 97 -0.94 -22.83 -1.54
N LYS A 98 -0.57 -23.05 -2.79
CA LYS A 98 0.46 -24.04 -3.13
C LYS A 98 1.72 -23.33 -3.60
N VAL A 99 2.85 -23.60 -2.94
CA VAL A 99 4.17 -23.08 -3.30
C VAL A 99 5.07 -24.28 -3.58
N ASN A 100 5.62 -24.39 -4.77
CA ASN A 100 6.48 -25.51 -5.20
C ASN A 100 5.87 -26.88 -4.89
N GLY A 101 4.54 -27.01 -5.11
CA GLY A 101 3.80 -28.25 -4.86
C GLY A 101 3.43 -28.52 -3.39
N LYS A 102 3.92 -27.74 -2.44
CA LYS A 102 3.61 -27.84 -1.01
C LYS A 102 2.39 -26.98 -0.67
N SER A 103 1.54 -27.45 0.24
CA SER A 103 0.45 -26.67 0.79
C SER A 103 0.99 -25.71 1.86
N CYS A 104 0.84 -24.42 1.67
CA CYS A 104 1.34 -23.37 2.56
C CYS A 104 0.22 -22.46 3.01
N THR A 105 0.39 -21.87 4.19
CA THR A 105 -0.43 -20.77 4.68
C THR A 105 0.30 -19.46 4.35
N ALA A 106 -0.36 -18.53 3.64
CA ALA A 106 0.18 -17.24 3.23
C ALA A 106 -0.22 -16.18 4.26
N PHE A 107 0.74 -15.68 5.02
CA PHE A 107 0.52 -14.65 6.03
C PHE A 107 0.93 -13.28 5.48
N PRO A 108 0.00 -12.33 5.28
CA PRO A 108 0.29 -11.00 4.79
C PRO A 108 0.87 -10.11 5.88
N CYS A 109 1.92 -9.35 5.54
CA CYS A 109 2.43 -8.24 6.31
C CYS A 109 2.39 -6.97 5.46
N GLN A 110 1.58 -5.99 5.84
CA GLN A 110 1.51 -4.70 5.16
C GLN A 110 2.66 -3.80 5.63
N VAL A 111 3.30 -3.13 4.68
CA VAL A 111 4.47 -2.28 4.90
C VAL A 111 4.24 -0.92 4.25
N ALA A 112 4.49 0.16 4.98
CA ALA A 112 4.45 1.49 4.40
C ALA A 112 5.67 1.72 3.48
N ALA A 113 5.53 2.61 2.49
CA ALA A 113 6.61 2.89 1.54
C ALA A 113 7.92 3.30 2.20
N LYS A 114 7.88 4.07 3.30
CA LYS A 114 9.08 4.47 4.06
C LYS A 114 9.76 3.31 4.79
N GLN A 115 9.06 2.17 4.96
CA GLN A 115 9.50 1.01 5.74
C GLN A 115 10.02 -0.14 4.86
N LEU A 116 10.28 0.09 3.57
CA LEU A 116 10.78 -0.97 2.68
C LEU A 116 12.13 -1.56 3.11
N THR A 117 12.90 -0.82 3.91
CA THR A 117 14.19 -1.24 4.48
C THR A 117 14.09 -1.83 5.88
N ASP A 118 12.88 -1.89 6.44
CA ASP A 118 12.68 -2.37 7.78
C ASP A 118 12.77 -3.89 7.86
N ASP A 119 13.47 -4.37 8.87
CA ASP A 119 13.47 -5.78 9.23
C ASP A 119 12.09 -6.16 9.76
N ILE A 120 11.38 -7.00 9.02
CA ILE A 120 10.12 -7.58 9.45
C ILE A 120 10.46 -8.86 10.21
N GLU A 121 10.29 -8.85 11.53
CA GLU A 121 10.40 -10.05 12.33
C GLU A 121 9.04 -10.77 12.35
N ALA A 122 8.98 -11.96 11.77
CA ALA A 122 7.80 -12.80 11.73
C ALA A 122 8.01 -14.06 12.57
N ARG A 123 7.04 -14.43 13.41
CA ARG A 123 7.07 -15.66 14.21
C ARG A 123 5.68 -16.20 14.45
N MET A 124 5.54 -17.51 14.45
CA MET A 124 4.29 -18.15 14.85
C MET A 124 4.07 -18.05 16.36
N VAL A 125 2.82 -17.83 16.74
CA VAL A 125 2.35 -17.89 18.13
C VAL A 125 1.31 -18.97 18.23
N VAL A 126 1.61 -20.07 18.95
CA VAL A 126 0.74 -21.22 19.12
C VAL A 126 0.53 -21.48 20.60
N ASN A 127 -0.70 -21.36 21.10
CA ASN A 127 -1.01 -21.56 22.53
C ASN A 127 -0.10 -20.70 23.45
N GLY A 128 0.19 -19.47 23.05
CA GLY A 128 1.05 -18.53 23.80
C GLY A 128 2.55 -18.85 23.75
N LYS A 129 2.97 -19.84 22.97
CA LYS A 129 4.38 -20.16 22.72
C LYS A 129 4.82 -19.55 21.40
N TYR A 130 6.06 -19.06 21.36
CA TYR A 130 6.66 -18.44 20.19
C TYR A 130 7.51 -19.44 19.43
N GLY A 131 7.33 -19.47 18.12
CA GLY A 131 8.17 -20.20 17.18
C GLY A 131 9.49 -19.46 16.84
N PRO A 132 10.27 -19.99 15.89
CA PRO A 132 11.45 -19.32 15.39
C PRO A 132 11.11 -17.96 14.77
N VAL A 133 12.06 -17.03 14.84
CA VAL A 133 11.93 -15.71 14.19
C VAL A 133 12.47 -15.82 12.76
N TYR A 134 11.66 -15.35 11.81
CA TYR A 134 12.05 -15.16 10.42
C TYR A 134 12.17 -13.67 10.17
N THR A 135 13.34 -13.22 9.74
CA THR A 135 13.58 -11.80 9.45
C THR A 135 13.75 -11.59 7.95
N TYR A 136 13.01 -10.63 7.38
CA TYR A 136 13.11 -10.29 5.96
C TYR A 136 12.68 -8.85 5.70
N THR A 137 13.21 -8.25 4.64
CA THR A 137 12.83 -6.88 4.23
C THR A 137 12.18 -6.89 2.85
N VAL A 138 11.32 -5.90 2.57
CA VAL A 138 10.79 -5.70 1.21
C VAL A 138 11.93 -5.34 0.26
N LYS A 139 12.92 -4.56 0.71
CA LYS A 139 14.10 -4.20 -0.08
C LYS A 139 14.87 -5.43 -0.56
N ASP A 140 15.07 -6.43 0.29
CA ASP A 140 15.78 -7.66 -0.09
C ASP A 140 15.02 -8.42 -1.17
N TYR A 141 13.69 -8.50 -1.06
CA TYR A 141 12.85 -9.09 -2.09
C TYR A 141 12.99 -8.36 -3.43
N LEU A 142 12.94 -7.02 -3.42
CA LEU A 142 13.06 -6.21 -4.64
C LEU A 142 14.45 -6.33 -5.27
N ASN A 143 15.50 -6.34 -4.45
CA ASN A 143 16.88 -6.58 -4.94
C ASN A 143 17.02 -7.97 -5.54
N TYR A 144 16.41 -8.99 -4.93
CA TYR A 144 16.39 -10.33 -5.49
C TYR A 144 15.77 -10.35 -6.89
N LEU A 145 14.65 -9.63 -7.11
CA LEU A 145 14.03 -9.49 -8.44
C LEU A 145 14.96 -8.83 -9.45
N LEU A 146 15.72 -7.78 -9.03
CA LEU A 146 16.64 -7.06 -9.90
C LEU A 146 17.83 -7.91 -10.34
N GLU A 147 18.33 -8.76 -9.45
CA GLU A 147 19.54 -9.55 -9.64
C GLU A 147 19.30 -10.87 -10.40
N HIS A 148 18.06 -11.37 -10.42
CA HIS A 148 17.72 -12.66 -11.02
C HIS A 148 16.99 -12.49 -12.35
N ASP A 149 16.72 -13.61 -13.02
CA ASP A 149 16.07 -13.64 -14.33
C ASP A 149 14.54 -13.51 -14.20
N TYR A 150 14.08 -12.26 -14.08
CA TYR A 150 12.67 -11.88 -14.07
C TYR A 150 12.32 -11.02 -15.28
N PRO A 151 11.03 -10.95 -15.68
CA PRO A 151 10.57 -10.06 -16.75
C PRO A 151 11.01 -8.62 -16.53
N GLN A 152 11.38 -7.93 -17.60
CA GLN A 152 11.88 -6.55 -17.53
C GLN A 152 10.91 -5.60 -16.82
N GLN A 153 9.60 -5.76 -17.04
CA GLN A 153 8.56 -4.96 -16.37
C GLN A 153 8.59 -5.14 -14.83
N ALA A 154 8.84 -6.38 -14.37
CA ALA A 154 8.95 -6.64 -12.92
C ALA A 154 10.19 -5.96 -12.33
N LYS A 155 11.31 -5.96 -13.07
CA LYS A 155 12.53 -5.24 -12.65
C LYS A 155 12.33 -3.73 -12.63
N GLU A 156 11.68 -3.16 -13.64
CA GLU A 156 11.35 -1.74 -13.69
C GLU A 156 10.45 -1.33 -12.52
N LEU A 157 9.43 -2.14 -12.22
CA LEU A 157 8.56 -1.91 -11.08
C LEU A 157 9.32 -1.99 -9.75
N ALA A 158 10.17 -3.00 -9.58
CA ALA A 158 11.01 -3.16 -8.39
C ALA A 158 11.94 -1.95 -8.18
N GLY A 159 12.62 -1.51 -9.24
CA GLY A 159 13.46 -0.31 -9.21
C GLY A 159 12.68 0.95 -8.85
N THR A 160 11.51 1.14 -9.47
CA THR A 160 10.63 2.28 -9.18
C THR A 160 10.15 2.28 -7.73
N LEU A 161 9.77 1.10 -7.20
CA LEU A 161 9.34 0.98 -5.81
C LEU A 161 10.47 1.28 -4.82
N LEU A 162 11.71 0.87 -5.11
CA LEU A 162 12.86 1.23 -4.28
C LEU A 162 13.10 2.74 -4.26
N VAL A 163 13.00 3.41 -5.42
CA VAL A 163 13.12 4.88 -5.51
C VAL A 163 12.01 5.56 -4.71
N TYR A 164 10.76 5.11 -4.89
CA TYR A 164 9.62 5.64 -4.14
C TYR A 164 9.80 5.46 -2.62
N GLY A 165 10.27 4.29 -2.18
CA GLY A 165 10.60 4.04 -0.77
C GLY A 165 11.65 4.99 -0.23
N GLY A 166 12.74 5.20 -0.97
CA GLY A 166 13.78 6.17 -0.59
C GLY A 166 13.27 7.61 -0.50
N LYS A 167 12.41 8.04 -1.44
CA LYS A 167 11.76 9.36 -1.39
C LYS A 167 10.79 9.48 -0.22
N ALA A 168 10.04 8.43 0.08
CA ALA A 168 9.16 8.38 1.25
C ALA A 168 9.97 8.50 2.56
N GLN A 169 11.10 7.79 2.67
CA GLN A 169 12.00 7.92 3.82
C GLN A 169 12.48 9.37 4.01
N LEU A 170 12.91 10.04 2.93
CA LEU A 170 13.33 11.43 2.98
C LEU A 170 12.19 12.37 3.38
N TYR A 171 11.01 12.18 2.79
CA TYR A 171 9.83 13.01 3.08
C TYR A 171 9.40 12.91 4.54
N PHE A 172 9.36 11.69 5.09
CA PHE A 172 8.95 11.45 6.48
C PHE A 172 10.10 11.58 7.50
N GLY A 173 11.33 11.85 7.07
CA GLY A 173 12.50 11.85 7.95
C GLY A 173 12.79 10.50 8.59
N TYR A 174 12.46 9.39 7.91
CA TYR A 174 12.53 8.04 8.44
C TYR A 174 13.74 7.29 7.90
N ARG A 175 14.67 6.85 8.78
CA ARG A 175 15.88 6.06 8.42
C ARG A 175 16.61 6.60 7.19
N THR A 176 16.83 7.91 7.15
CA THR A 176 17.42 8.62 6.00
C THR A 176 18.88 8.28 5.75
N ASP A 177 19.52 7.57 6.68
CA ASP A 177 20.88 7.01 6.59
C ASP A 177 20.95 5.69 5.81
N ALA A 178 19.78 5.03 5.58
CA ALA A 178 19.69 3.73 4.93
C ALA A 178 18.53 3.70 3.91
N LEU A 179 18.61 4.50 2.86
CA LEU A 179 17.54 4.62 1.87
C LEU A 179 17.29 3.32 1.11
N ALA A 180 16.03 3.07 0.79
CA ALA A 180 15.62 1.93 -0.04
C ALA A 180 16.22 2.05 -1.45
N GLY A 181 16.13 3.23 -2.05
CA GLY A 181 16.73 3.58 -3.33
C GLY A 181 17.13 5.04 -3.38
N THR A 182 18.14 5.35 -4.18
CA THR A 182 18.75 6.69 -4.30
C THR A 182 18.69 7.26 -5.71
N ALA A 183 18.18 6.50 -6.70
CA ALA A 183 18.10 7.02 -8.06
C ALA A 183 17.21 8.26 -8.09
N GLU A 184 17.63 9.27 -8.86
CA GLU A 184 16.77 10.41 -9.13
C GLU A 184 15.50 9.92 -9.84
N PRO A 185 14.32 10.39 -9.44
CA PRO A 185 13.11 10.10 -10.17
C PRO A 185 13.30 10.59 -11.60
N ASN A 186 12.69 9.89 -12.55
CA ASN A 186 12.73 10.36 -13.93
C ASN A 186 11.90 11.65 -14.01
N SER A 187 12.52 12.76 -13.61
CA SER A 187 11.89 14.09 -13.49
C SER A 187 11.36 14.61 -14.81
N THR A 188 11.71 13.92 -15.91
CA THR A 188 11.20 14.18 -17.25
C THR A 188 9.90 13.45 -17.55
N ALA A 189 9.38 12.62 -16.64
CA ALA A 189 8.04 12.08 -16.79
C ALA A 189 7.06 13.25 -16.88
N ASN A 190 6.69 13.59 -18.10
CA ASN A 190 5.68 14.59 -18.36
C ASN A 190 4.32 13.94 -18.10
N TRP A 191 3.85 14.01 -16.86
CA TRP A 191 2.52 13.53 -16.53
C TRP A 191 1.39 14.45 -17.05
N GLY A 192 1.72 15.48 -17.86
CA GLY A 192 0.75 16.44 -18.36
C GLY A 192 0.36 17.49 -17.33
N SER A 193 -0.75 18.18 -17.57
CA SER A 193 -1.41 19.08 -16.62
C SER A 193 -2.76 18.48 -16.25
N TYR A 194 -2.95 18.23 -14.97
CA TYR A 194 -4.18 17.64 -14.40
C TYR A 194 -4.84 18.65 -13.45
N GLN A 195 -5.26 19.78 -14.00
CA GLN A 195 -5.98 20.77 -13.21
C GLN A 195 -7.27 20.13 -12.67
N PHE A 196 -7.58 20.40 -11.41
CA PHE A 196 -8.85 19.96 -10.86
C PHE A 196 -9.99 20.78 -11.46
N GLU A 197 -11.15 20.16 -11.61
CA GLU A 197 -12.38 20.79 -12.05
C GLU A 197 -13.40 20.73 -10.92
N SER A 198 -14.11 21.83 -10.71
CA SER A 198 -15.25 21.88 -9.83
C SER A 198 -16.48 22.39 -10.58
N SER A 199 -17.64 21.81 -10.29
CA SER A 199 -18.93 22.20 -10.85
C SER A 199 -20.06 22.00 -9.81
N GLY A 200 -21.20 22.60 -10.04
CA GLY A 200 -22.33 22.56 -9.13
C GLY A 200 -22.79 23.96 -8.75
N THR A 201 -23.73 24.05 -7.80
CA THR A 201 -24.33 25.32 -7.37
C THR A 201 -23.59 25.99 -6.21
N GLN A 202 -22.69 25.26 -5.53
CA GLN A 202 -21.96 25.73 -4.35
C GLN A 202 -20.50 25.26 -4.41
N THR A 203 -19.79 25.60 -5.48
CA THR A 203 -18.38 25.23 -5.67
C THR A 203 -17.46 25.85 -4.63
N ASP A 204 -17.84 27.02 -4.08
CA ASP A 204 -17.08 27.70 -3.02
C ASP A 204 -17.14 26.96 -1.67
N ASP A 205 -18.01 25.96 -1.53
CA ASP A 205 -18.08 25.11 -0.35
C ASP A 205 -16.99 24.00 -0.35
N TYR A 206 -16.23 23.88 -1.43
CA TYR A 206 -15.01 23.09 -1.40
C TYR A 206 -13.87 23.87 -0.70
N TYR A 207 -13.40 23.31 0.42
CA TYR A 207 -12.39 23.97 1.26
C TYR A 207 -10.95 23.59 0.86
N GLY A 208 -10.74 22.38 0.30
CA GLY A 208 -9.44 21.91 -0.12
C GLY A 208 -9.27 20.42 -0.03
N SER A 209 -8.05 19.94 -0.32
CA SER A 209 -7.68 18.51 -0.23
C SER A 209 -6.35 18.33 0.46
N SER A 210 -6.16 17.15 1.05
CA SER A 210 -4.87 16.66 1.52
C SER A 210 -4.63 15.23 1.05
N LEU A 211 -3.37 14.93 0.76
CA LEU A 211 -2.93 13.58 0.38
C LEU A 211 -2.60 12.79 1.64
N LEU A 212 -3.15 11.57 1.74
CA LEU A 212 -2.75 10.56 2.71
C LEU A 212 -1.80 9.60 2.01
N LEU A 213 -0.63 9.39 2.59
CA LEU A 213 0.42 8.54 2.03
C LEU A 213 0.57 7.22 2.80
N GLU A 214 -0.09 7.11 3.95
CA GLU A 214 -0.01 5.96 4.84
C GLU A 214 -1.37 5.63 5.48
N PRO A 215 -1.70 4.36 5.63
CA PRO A 215 -1.00 3.17 5.13
C PRO A 215 -1.19 2.97 3.63
N VAL A 216 -2.11 3.70 3.01
CA VAL A 216 -2.45 3.66 1.58
C VAL A 216 -2.55 5.08 1.02
N ILE A 217 -2.35 5.22 -0.30
CA ILE A 217 -2.51 6.52 -0.96
C ILE A 217 -4.00 6.79 -1.16
N GLN A 218 -4.48 7.85 -0.49
CA GLN A 218 -5.86 8.32 -0.55
C GLN A 218 -5.87 9.85 -0.59
N ILE A 219 -6.97 10.44 -1.04
CA ILE A 219 -7.20 11.89 -0.94
C ILE A 219 -8.31 12.13 0.07
N ARG A 220 -8.05 13.06 0.97
CA ARG A 220 -9.04 13.62 1.86
C ARG A 220 -9.54 14.93 1.29
N HIS A 221 -10.83 15.02 0.98
CA HIS A 221 -11.47 16.23 0.49
C HIS A 221 -12.27 16.90 1.61
N TYR A 222 -12.10 18.20 1.76
CA TYR A 222 -12.76 19.00 2.78
C TYR A 222 -13.87 19.85 2.16
N PHE A 223 -15.04 19.84 2.78
CA PHE A 223 -16.21 20.57 2.34
C PHE A 223 -16.79 21.38 3.50
N MET A 224 -17.28 22.57 3.18
CA MET A 224 -18.03 23.41 4.11
C MET A 224 -19.51 23.12 3.96
N VAL A 225 -20.17 22.75 5.05
CA VAL A 225 -21.61 22.41 5.08
C VAL A 225 -22.32 23.39 6.00
N PRO A 226 -23.40 24.05 5.56
CA PRO A 226 -24.20 24.93 6.41
C PRO A 226 -24.76 24.18 7.61
N ASP A 227 -24.91 24.85 8.75
CA ASP A 227 -25.49 24.24 9.94
C ASP A 227 -26.90 23.74 9.69
N GLY A 228 -27.15 22.47 10.11
CA GLY A 228 -28.40 21.80 9.93
C GLY A 228 -28.72 21.29 8.53
N ALA A 229 -27.77 21.48 7.56
CA ALA A 229 -27.89 20.86 6.25
C ALA A 229 -27.44 19.38 6.31
N GLU A 230 -28.27 18.50 5.76
CA GLU A 230 -27.89 17.09 5.56
C GLU A 230 -27.37 16.93 4.14
N CYS A 231 -26.07 16.65 4.02
CA CYS A 231 -25.42 16.39 2.74
C CYS A 231 -24.97 14.93 2.64
N THR A 232 -25.09 14.39 1.44
CA THR A 232 -24.50 13.08 1.07
C THR A 232 -23.27 13.30 0.24
N PHE A 233 -22.30 12.38 0.37
CA PHE A 233 -21.04 12.40 -0.37
C PHE A 233 -20.88 11.10 -1.12
N THR A 234 -20.47 11.19 -2.38
CA THR A 234 -20.25 10.02 -3.22
C THR A 234 -18.92 10.10 -3.93
N PHE A 235 -18.41 8.93 -4.33
CA PHE A 235 -17.18 8.74 -5.08
C PHE A 235 -17.45 7.86 -6.31
N ALA A 236 -16.87 8.23 -7.45
CA ALA A 236 -16.75 7.38 -8.62
C ALA A 236 -15.32 7.47 -9.16
N TRP A 237 -14.83 6.38 -9.76
CA TRP A 237 -13.50 6.37 -10.38
C TRP A 237 -13.40 7.30 -11.59
N ASN A 238 -14.46 7.39 -12.36
CA ASN A 238 -14.59 8.32 -13.49
C ASN A 238 -16.04 8.81 -13.59
N ALA A 239 -16.23 9.90 -14.28
CA ALA A 239 -17.58 10.42 -14.55
C ALA A 239 -18.44 9.38 -15.30
N GLY A 240 -19.62 9.10 -14.74
CA GLY A 240 -20.57 8.14 -15.32
C GLY A 240 -20.37 6.69 -14.87
N GLU A 241 -19.35 6.39 -14.08
CA GLU A 241 -19.21 5.09 -13.40
C GLU A 241 -20.13 5.01 -12.16
N PRO A 242 -20.39 3.79 -11.64
CA PRO A 242 -21.17 3.60 -10.43
C PRO A 242 -20.56 4.38 -9.24
N GLU A 243 -21.43 5.04 -8.50
CA GLU A 243 -21.04 5.82 -7.33
C GLU A 243 -21.08 4.98 -6.06
N THR A 244 -20.10 5.20 -5.18
CA THR A 244 -20.04 4.65 -3.83
C THR A 244 -20.25 5.78 -2.83
N GLU A 245 -21.05 5.55 -1.81
CA GLU A 245 -21.26 6.52 -0.73
C GLU A 245 -20.01 6.63 0.13
N LEU A 246 -19.61 7.88 0.43
CA LEU A 246 -18.53 8.20 1.36
C LEU A 246 -19.10 8.68 2.69
N GLN A 247 -18.48 8.24 3.79
CA GLN A 247 -18.87 8.67 5.13
C GLN A 247 -18.16 9.97 5.50
N PRO A 248 -18.89 11.08 5.74
CA PRO A 248 -18.29 12.32 6.17
C PRO A 248 -17.84 12.26 7.64
N VAL A 249 -16.71 12.89 7.92
CA VAL A 249 -16.17 13.05 9.27
C VAL A 249 -16.18 14.54 9.63
N ASP A 250 -16.84 14.91 10.75
CA ASP A 250 -16.84 16.28 11.27
C ASP A 250 -15.43 16.59 11.83
N THR A 251 -14.83 17.64 11.34
CA THR A 251 -13.51 18.11 11.83
C THR A 251 -13.60 18.86 13.16
N ASN A 252 -14.82 19.13 13.65
CA ASN A 252 -15.10 20.07 14.75
C ASN A 252 -14.61 21.49 14.47
N THR A 253 -14.34 21.82 13.21
CA THR A 253 -13.90 23.16 12.76
C THR A 253 -15.03 23.87 12.02
N ARG A 254 -15.04 25.19 12.11
CA ARG A 254 -15.94 26.05 11.35
C ARG A 254 -15.14 27.03 10.53
N PHE A 255 -15.59 27.28 9.32
CA PHE A 255 -15.08 28.31 8.46
C PHE A 255 -16.26 29.07 7.83
N ASP A 256 -16.25 30.37 7.87
CA ASP A 256 -17.32 31.26 7.38
C ASP A 256 -18.73 30.86 7.88
N GLY A 257 -18.84 30.47 9.15
CA GLY A 257 -20.09 30.05 9.79
C GLY A 257 -20.58 28.65 9.42
N LYS A 258 -19.92 27.95 8.51
CA LYS A 258 -20.22 26.57 8.09
C LYS A 258 -19.34 25.56 8.82
N LYS A 259 -19.84 24.36 9.01
CA LYS A 259 -19.04 23.23 9.51
C LYS A 259 -18.15 22.68 8.42
N VAL A 260 -16.92 22.30 8.78
CA VAL A 260 -15.99 21.63 7.87
C VAL A 260 -16.08 20.12 8.10
N TYR A 261 -16.45 19.39 7.06
CA TYR A 261 -16.39 17.92 7.00
C TYR A 261 -15.32 17.49 6.04
N TYR A 262 -14.75 16.31 6.25
CA TYR A 262 -13.96 15.67 5.21
C TYR A 262 -14.51 14.30 4.86
N VAL A 263 -14.26 13.89 3.63
CA VAL A 263 -14.44 12.53 3.13
C VAL A 263 -13.12 12.00 2.60
N VAL A 264 -12.92 10.69 2.68
CA VAL A 264 -11.70 10.02 2.21
C VAL A 264 -12.05 9.14 1.02
N THR A 265 -11.29 9.27 -0.07
CA THR A 265 -11.44 8.40 -1.24
C THR A 265 -11.04 6.96 -0.89
N PRO A 266 -11.49 5.94 -1.62
CA PRO A 266 -10.84 4.63 -1.63
C PRO A 266 -9.34 4.75 -1.93
N ALA A 267 -8.55 3.69 -1.67
CA ALA A 267 -7.14 3.66 -2.06
C ALA A 267 -7.00 3.79 -3.58
N ILE A 268 -6.18 4.75 -4.03
CA ILE A 268 -6.14 5.17 -5.44
C ILE A 268 -4.79 4.92 -6.13
N ALA A 269 -3.78 4.41 -5.42
CA ALA A 269 -2.42 4.25 -5.94
C ALA A 269 -2.37 3.50 -7.27
N PHE A 270 -3.04 2.36 -7.37
CA PHE A 270 -3.01 1.49 -8.54
C PHE A 270 -3.81 2.02 -9.75
N ARG A 271 -4.64 3.07 -9.55
CA ARG A 271 -5.45 3.71 -10.60
C ARG A 271 -5.08 5.17 -10.85
N CYS A 272 -3.97 5.66 -10.29
CA CYS A 272 -3.57 7.06 -10.41
C CYS A 272 -3.47 7.54 -11.86
N ALA A 273 -2.99 6.68 -12.77
CA ALA A 273 -2.76 7.05 -14.18
C ALA A 273 -4.02 6.99 -15.04
N ASP A 274 -4.99 6.14 -14.66
CA ASP A 274 -6.11 5.79 -15.53
C ASP A 274 -7.45 6.36 -15.06
N ALA A 275 -7.49 6.94 -13.88
CA ALA A 275 -8.70 7.46 -13.27
C ALA A 275 -8.60 8.96 -12.97
N MET A 276 -9.69 9.66 -13.28
CA MET A 276 -9.94 11.01 -12.76
C MET A 276 -11.11 10.93 -11.78
N PRO A 277 -10.82 10.67 -10.50
CA PRO A 277 -11.84 10.50 -9.48
C PRO A 277 -12.81 11.65 -9.41
N VAL A 278 -14.09 11.31 -9.22
CA VAL A 278 -15.19 12.26 -9.04
C VAL A 278 -15.70 12.12 -7.62
N VAL A 279 -15.68 13.22 -6.87
CA VAL A 279 -16.30 13.30 -5.54
C VAL A 279 -17.43 14.32 -5.59
N ALA A 280 -18.63 13.93 -5.19
CA ALA A 280 -19.77 14.81 -5.22
C ALA A 280 -20.34 15.01 -3.81
N MET A 281 -20.65 16.28 -3.48
CA MET A 281 -21.47 16.68 -2.33
C MET A 281 -22.85 17.04 -2.84
N ARG A 282 -23.88 16.41 -2.28
CA ARG A 282 -25.28 16.59 -2.66
C ARG A 282 -26.18 16.92 -1.47
N GLN A 283 -27.24 17.68 -1.73
CA GLN A 283 -28.32 17.89 -0.77
C GLN A 283 -29.66 17.64 -1.45
N ASN A 284 -30.49 16.79 -0.87
CA ASN A 284 -31.79 16.39 -1.42
C ASN A 284 -31.71 15.92 -2.90
N GLY A 285 -30.62 15.24 -3.25
CA GLY A 285 -30.34 14.74 -4.60
C GLY A 285 -29.84 15.80 -5.60
N ALA A 286 -29.72 17.07 -5.19
CA ALA A 286 -29.14 18.12 -6.03
C ALA A 286 -27.62 18.21 -5.85
N ASP A 287 -26.88 18.32 -6.94
CA ASP A 287 -25.43 18.50 -6.94
C ASP A 287 -25.06 19.90 -6.41
N LEU A 288 -24.45 19.96 -5.25
CA LEU A 288 -23.93 21.20 -4.67
C LEU A 288 -22.50 21.46 -5.16
N CYS A 289 -21.64 20.47 -5.03
CA CYS A 289 -20.27 20.55 -5.47
C CYS A 289 -19.81 19.20 -6.02
N ILE A 290 -19.33 19.17 -7.25
CA ILE A 290 -18.75 18.01 -7.90
C ILE A 290 -17.29 18.33 -8.18
N LEU A 291 -16.38 17.50 -7.70
CA LEU A 291 -14.94 17.64 -7.93
C LEU A 291 -14.47 16.53 -8.85
N ARG A 292 -13.65 16.88 -9.84
CA ARG A 292 -12.80 15.96 -10.57
C ARG A 292 -11.37 16.17 -10.10
N TYR A 293 -10.87 15.25 -9.31
CA TYR A 293 -9.63 15.47 -8.58
C TYR A 293 -8.92 14.15 -8.30
N GLY A 294 -7.75 13.95 -8.88
CA GLY A 294 -6.91 12.78 -8.69
C GLY A 294 -5.55 13.10 -8.05
N VAL A 295 -4.71 12.10 -7.91
CA VAL A 295 -3.34 12.27 -7.38
C VAL A 295 -2.52 13.23 -8.24
N PHE A 296 -2.65 13.16 -9.55
CA PHE A 296 -1.95 14.08 -10.44
C PHE A 296 -2.45 15.52 -10.32
N SER A 297 -3.75 15.76 -10.03
CA SER A 297 -4.26 17.09 -9.72
C SER A 297 -3.62 17.64 -8.45
N TYR A 298 -3.46 16.79 -7.44
CA TYR A 298 -2.72 17.14 -6.22
C TYR A 298 -1.25 17.45 -6.52
N GLY A 299 -0.59 16.64 -7.34
CA GLY A 299 0.79 16.86 -7.79
C GLY A 299 0.98 18.18 -8.53
N ASP A 300 0.05 18.59 -9.40
CA ASP A 300 0.08 19.88 -10.09
C ASP A 300 -0.04 21.04 -9.09
N MET A 301 -0.88 20.92 -8.07
CA MET A 301 -0.99 21.91 -7.01
C MET A 301 0.32 22.00 -6.22
N VAL A 302 0.92 20.88 -5.82
CA VAL A 302 2.21 20.86 -5.10
C VAL A 302 3.31 21.45 -5.96
N ARG A 303 3.33 21.16 -7.27
CA ARG A 303 4.30 21.76 -8.21
C ARG A 303 4.18 23.28 -8.26
N ALA A 304 2.97 23.81 -8.30
CA ALA A 304 2.75 25.25 -8.27
C ALA A 304 3.19 25.88 -6.94
N LEU A 305 2.93 25.18 -5.82
CA LEU A 305 3.38 25.64 -4.50
C LEU A 305 4.91 25.58 -4.37
N ALA A 306 5.55 24.51 -4.82
CA ALA A 306 7.01 24.34 -4.76
C ALA A 306 7.77 25.41 -5.56
N ALA A 307 7.13 26.00 -6.58
CA ALA A 307 7.71 27.11 -7.35
C ALA A 307 7.87 28.40 -6.53
N VAL A 308 7.13 28.56 -5.43
CA VAL A 308 7.13 29.74 -4.55
C VAL A 308 7.53 29.41 -3.11
N ASP A 309 7.54 28.16 -2.74
CA ASP A 309 7.90 27.66 -1.41
C ASP A 309 8.69 26.34 -1.53
N GLU A 310 10.01 26.43 -1.40
CA GLU A 310 10.93 25.28 -1.51
C GLU A 310 10.66 24.19 -0.46
N SER A 311 9.96 24.48 0.63
CA SER A 311 9.60 23.48 1.63
C SER A 311 8.69 22.38 1.08
N GLN A 312 8.05 22.60 -0.07
CA GLN A 312 7.20 21.63 -0.77
C GLN A 312 7.97 20.67 -1.69
N LEU A 313 9.26 20.93 -1.94
CA LEU A 313 10.09 20.07 -2.82
C LEU A 313 10.16 18.61 -2.38
N PRO A 314 10.28 18.26 -1.09
CA PRO A 314 10.27 16.86 -0.67
C PRO A 314 8.98 16.13 -1.05
N LEU A 315 7.82 16.79 -0.95
CA LEU A 315 6.53 16.24 -1.34
C LEU A 315 6.40 16.12 -2.87
N LEU A 316 6.89 17.12 -3.60
CA LEU A 316 6.92 17.06 -5.07
C LEU A 316 7.81 15.94 -5.60
N ASN A 317 8.89 15.62 -4.91
CA ASN A 317 9.85 14.58 -5.27
C ASN A 317 9.36 13.16 -4.89
N LEU A 318 8.36 13.06 -4.05
CA LEU A 318 7.74 11.78 -3.66
C LEU A 318 6.81 11.28 -4.76
#